data_683c75c991dcd5b1719ebf9a5bf72444
#
_entry.id   683c75c991dcd5b1719ebf9a5bf72444
#
_cell.length_a   1.000
_cell.length_b   1.000
_cell.length_c   1.000
_cell.angle_alpha   90.00
_cell.angle_beta   90.00
_cell.angle_gamma   90.00
#
_symmetry.space_group_name_H-M   'P 1'
#
loop_
_entity.id
_entity.type
_entity.pdbx_description
1 polymer ?
#
loop_
_entity_poly.entity_id
_entity_poly.type
_entity_poly.pdbx_seq_one_letter_code
_entity_poly.pdbx_strand_id
1 'polypeptide(L)' 'MEDEIAKVNLKEFEKKPDGSWVCVANSDITMKTGKIIRVPPGTVFKKGTMFVGINMVEELDKFSSAN' A
#
# COMPACT_ATOMS: atom_id res chain seq x y z
N MET A 1 2.37 -10.45 -15.08
CA MET A 1 2.13 -10.91 -13.71
C MET A 1 2.26 -9.75 -12.76
N GLU A 2 1.30 -9.54 -11.92
CA GLU A 2 1.33 -8.43 -10.98
C GLU A 2 2.29 -8.70 -9.83
N ASP A 3 3.03 -7.68 -9.44
CA ASP A 3 3.84 -7.77 -8.23
C ASP A 3 2.90 -7.72 -7.04
N GLU A 4 3.20 -8.50 -6.03
CA GLU A 4 2.42 -8.51 -4.80
C GLU A 4 3.27 -8.05 -3.64
N ILE A 5 2.59 -7.47 -2.64
CA ILE A 5 3.25 -7.01 -1.42
C ILE A 5 3.47 -8.20 -0.49
N ALA A 6 4.71 -8.38 -0.05
CA ALA A 6 5.06 -9.40 0.93
C ALA A 6 4.94 -8.86 2.35
N LYS A 7 5.31 -7.59 2.54
CA LYS A 7 5.32 -6.99 3.88
C LYS A 7 5.03 -5.50 3.80
N VAL A 8 4.12 -5.03 4.64
CA VAL A 8 3.79 -3.62 4.76
C VAL A 8 3.38 -3.34 6.21
N ASN A 9 3.72 -2.16 6.71
CA ASN A 9 3.31 -1.74 8.05
C ASN A 9 2.05 -0.89 7.94
N LEU A 10 0.90 -1.47 8.23
CA LEU A 10 -0.38 -0.77 8.12
C LEU A 10 -0.51 0.41 9.07
N LYS A 11 0.29 0.46 10.13
CA LYS A 11 0.27 1.58 11.07
C LYS A 11 0.79 2.86 10.42
N GLU A 12 1.49 2.74 9.31
CA GLU A 12 2.02 3.89 8.58
C GLU A 12 1.05 4.38 7.50
N PHE A 13 -0.12 3.77 7.43
CA PHE A 13 -1.15 4.11 6.45
C PHE A 13 -2.48 4.35 7.16
N GLU A 14 -3.30 5.19 6.54
CA GLU A 14 -4.63 5.51 7.05
C GLU A 14 -5.64 5.37 5.93
N LYS A 15 -6.73 4.64 6.20
CA LYS A 15 -7.80 4.50 5.22
C LYS A 15 -8.77 5.67 5.35
N LYS A 16 -9.10 6.26 4.22
CA LYS A 16 -10.04 7.38 4.15
C LYS A 16 -11.47 6.87 3.95
N PRO A 17 -12.48 7.68 4.32
CA PRO A 17 -13.89 7.26 4.14
C PRO A 17 -14.28 6.97 2.70
N ASP A 18 -13.57 7.54 1.72
CA ASP A 18 -13.88 7.31 0.31
C ASP A 18 -13.25 6.02 -0.23
N GLY A 19 -12.55 5.27 0.61
CA GLY A 19 -11.91 4.02 0.23
C GLY A 19 -10.45 4.15 -0.17
N SER A 20 -9.93 5.37 -0.25
CA SER A 20 -8.51 5.56 -0.56
C SER A 20 -7.64 5.35 0.69
N TRP A 21 -6.36 5.15 0.47
CA TRP A 21 -5.37 5.04 1.55
C TRP A 21 -4.37 6.17 1.41
N VAL A 22 -3.91 6.68 2.53
CA VAL A 22 -2.87 7.70 2.56
C VAL A 22 -1.72 7.24 3.45
N CYS A 23 -0.49 7.47 3.00
CA CYS A 23 0.68 7.19 3.79
C CYS A 23 0.90 8.36 4.75
N VAL A 24 0.98 8.08 6.05
CA VAL A 24 1.11 9.13 7.08
C VAL A 24 2.51 9.20 7.67
N ALA A 25 3.41 8.31 7.24
CA ALA A 25 4.79 8.29 7.70
C ALA A 25 5.65 7.71 6.59
N ASN A 26 6.98 7.79 6.73
CA ASN A 26 7.87 7.11 5.79
C ASN A 26 7.67 5.61 5.91
N SER A 27 7.32 4.95 4.83
CA SER A 27 7.04 3.53 4.83
C SER A 27 7.86 2.82 3.77
N ASP A 28 8.42 1.66 4.13
CA ASP A 28 9.11 0.79 3.19
C ASP A 28 8.24 -0.44 2.98
N ILE A 29 7.84 -0.64 1.72
CA ILE A 29 7.01 -1.79 1.35
C ILE A 29 7.91 -2.82 0.68
N THR A 30 7.88 -4.06 1.19
CA THR A 30 8.66 -5.15 0.62
C THR A 30 7.76 -5.97 -0.30
N MET A 31 8.18 -6.13 -1.53
CA MET A 31 7.46 -6.92 -2.53
C MET A 31 7.88 -8.39 -2.42
N LYS A 32 7.06 -9.29 -2.93
CA LYS A 32 7.37 -10.73 -2.94
C LYS A 32 8.60 -11.05 -3.76
N THR A 33 8.96 -10.18 -4.69
CA THR A 33 10.18 -10.32 -5.48
C THR A 33 11.44 -9.92 -4.72
N GLY A 34 11.28 -9.37 -3.51
CA GLY A 34 12.39 -8.84 -2.72
C GLY A 34 12.66 -7.37 -2.92
N LYS A 35 11.96 -6.76 -3.85
CA LYS A 35 12.10 -5.33 -4.13
C LYS A 35 11.50 -4.50 -2.99
N ILE A 36 12.19 -3.43 -2.63
CA ILE A 36 11.69 -2.52 -1.59
C ILE A 36 11.29 -1.20 -2.22
N ILE A 37 10.08 -0.74 -1.91
CA ILE A 37 9.56 0.51 -2.41
C ILE A 37 9.36 1.45 -1.22
N ARG A 38 9.98 2.62 -1.29
CA ARG A 38 9.82 3.63 -0.26
C ARG A 38 8.66 4.56 -0.61
N VAL A 39 7.75 4.74 0.35
CA VAL A 39 6.58 5.59 0.18
C VAL A 39 6.69 6.74 1.18
N PRO A 40 6.82 7.98 0.70
CA PRO A 40 6.90 9.14 1.60
C PRO A 40 5.54 9.50 2.18
N PRO A 41 5.50 10.22 3.31
CA PRO A 41 4.24 10.64 3.88
C PRO A 41 3.51 11.61 2.94
N GLY A 42 2.19 11.54 2.96
CA GLY A 42 1.35 12.35 2.08
C GLY A 42 1.01 11.69 0.76
N THR A 43 1.57 10.52 0.48
CA THR A 43 1.24 9.77 -0.72
C THR A 43 -0.16 9.19 -0.59
N VAL A 44 -1.02 9.43 -1.59
CA VAL A 44 -2.40 8.95 -1.58
C VAL A 44 -2.57 7.88 -2.65
N PHE A 45 -3.18 6.75 -2.26
CA PHE A 45 -3.51 5.67 -3.17
C PHE A 45 -5.02 5.63 -3.36
N LYS A 46 -5.47 5.96 -4.56
CA LYS A 46 -6.89 5.98 -4.87
C LYS A 46 -7.33 4.64 -5.44
N LYS A 47 -8.58 4.30 -5.15
CA LYS A 47 -9.18 3.07 -5.67
C LYS A 47 -9.15 3.07 -7.20
N GLY A 48 -8.72 1.95 -7.77
CA GLY A 48 -8.62 1.81 -9.22
C GLY A 48 -7.37 2.41 -9.83
N THR A 49 -6.50 3.02 -9.03
CA THR A 49 -5.24 3.60 -9.50
C THR A 49 -4.08 2.66 -9.17
N MET A 50 -3.20 2.48 -10.14
CA MET A 50 -2.01 1.63 -9.96
C MET A 50 -0.84 2.46 -9.49
N PHE A 51 -0.04 1.90 -8.60
CA PHE A 51 1.21 2.49 -8.12
C PHE A 51 2.31 1.46 -8.35
N VAL A 52 3.27 1.79 -9.20
CA VAL A 52 4.35 0.87 -9.62
C VAL A 52 3.81 -0.48 -10.09
N GLY A 53 2.72 -0.45 -10.86
CA GLY A 53 2.09 -1.66 -11.38
C GLY A 53 1.26 -2.44 -10.37
N ILE A 54 0.97 -1.84 -9.21
CA ILE A 54 0.25 -2.51 -8.13
C ILE A 54 -1.01 -1.73 -7.78
N ASN A 55 -2.11 -2.45 -7.59
CA ASN A 55 -3.32 -1.84 -7.04
C ASN A 55 -3.17 -1.75 -5.52
N MET A 56 -2.60 -0.63 -5.05
CA MET A 56 -2.26 -0.46 -3.63
C MET A 56 -3.47 -0.53 -2.71
N VAL A 57 -4.60 0.05 -3.12
CA VAL A 57 -5.81 0.03 -2.27
C VAL A 57 -6.23 -1.41 -2.04
N GLU A 58 -6.26 -2.22 -3.09
CA GLU A 58 -6.65 -3.62 -2.98
C GLU A 58 -5.69 -4.41 -2.11
N GLU A 59 -4.39 -4.19 -2.28
CA GLU A 59 -3.38 -4.88 -1.48
C GLU A 59 -3.46 -4.47 -0.01
N LEU A 60 -3.60 -3.18 0.26
CA LEU A 60 -3.72 -2.70 1.64
C LEU A 60 -5.00 -3.21 2.30
N ASP A 61 -6.09 -3.29 1.56
CA ASP A 61 -7.33 -3.86 2.07
C ASP A 61 -7.17 -5.33 2.44
N LYS A 62 -6.42 -6.09 1.65
CA LYS A 62 -6.12 -7.50 1.96
C LYS A 62 -5.36 -7.64 3.28
N PHE A 63 -4.34 -6.83 3.48
CA PHE A 63 -3.56 -6.87 4.72
C PHE A 63 -4.41 -6.42 5.91
N SER A 64 -5.27 -5.44 5.72
CA SER A 64 -6.15 -4.95 6.76
C SER A 64 -7.17 -5.99 7.20
N SER A 65 -7.73 -6.75 6.25
CA SER A 65 -8.74 -7.75 6.55
C SER A 65 -8.17 -9.11 6.96
N ALA A 66 -6.87 -9.29 6.87
CA ALA A 66 -6.21 -10.54 7.27
C ALA A 66 -6.06 -10.69 8.78
N ASN A 67 -6.36 -9.67 9.55
CA ASN A 67 -6.26 -9.71 11.01
C ASN A 67 -7.55 -10.10 11.67
#